data_b4eeabca6173a70e1b8d11473790c05b
#
_entry.id   b4eeabca6173a70e1b8d11473790c05b
#
_cell.length_a   1.000
_cell.length_b   1.000
_cell.length_c   1.000
_cell.angle_alpha   90.00
_cell.angle_beta   90.00
_cell.angle_gamma   90.00
#
_symmetry.space_group_name_H-M   'P 1'
#
loop_
_entity.id
_entity.type
_entity.pdbx_description
1 polymer ?
#
loop_
_entity_poly.entity_id
_entity_poly.type
_entity_poly.pdbx_seq_one_letter_code
_entity_poly.pdbx_strand_id
1 'polypeptide(L)'
;NPWHSHGFDQARRVLKEIANDDQRSLIVIDPRRTETADLADYWLQVKPGTDAFLLAALTAVLIEENLLDTGWLDLNATGVQETKDVFRSVPIEEYAERSGVSLDQLYEVARRIGRAKSVSTYEDLGIEMGPHSTLISYLHRAVSILTGNYGKPGALGPHTSVAPLFNYSAAGREPTDPVTGGKVISGLVPCNEIADGFLSNHPERSRAMIIESGNPVHSLAESDKFR
;
A
#
# COMPACT_ATOMS: atom_id res chain seq x y z
N ASN A 1 -8.64 6.97 3.18
CA ASN A 1 -9.99 6.99 3.76
C ASN A 1 -10.97 6.18 2.92
N PRO A 2 -11.19 4.89 3.24
CA PRO A 2 -12.09 4.00 2.49
C PRO A 2 -13.55 4.48 2.45
N TRP A 3 -13.99 5.29 3.39
CA TRP A 3 -15.35 5.86 3.43
C TRP A 3 -15.75 6.59 2.13
N HIS A 4 -14.78 7.17 1.44
CA HIS A 4 -14.96 7.88 0.18
C HIS A 4 -14.29 7.18 -1.01
N SER A 5 -13.64 6.03 -0.79
CA SER A 5 -12.91 5.33 -1.84
C SER A 5 -13.84 4.59 -2.79
N HIS A 6 -13.51 4.58 -4.07
CA HIS A 6 -14.13 3.73 -5.08
C HIS A 6 -13.49 2.33 -5.17
N GLY A 7 -12.31 2.16 -4.58
CA GLY A 7 -11.58 0.88 -4.58
C GLY A 7 -12.09 -0.13 -3.56
N PHE A 8 -13.03 0.27 -2.69
CA PHE A 8 -13.62 -0.56 -1.66
C PHE A 8 -15.15 -0.56 -1.78
N ASP A 9 -15.69 -1.65 -2.30
CA ASP A 9 -17.12 -1.76 -2.59
C ASP A 9 -17.97 -1.63 -1.33
N GLN A 10 -19.03 -0.84 -1.39
CA GLN A 10 -19.96 -0.56 -0.30
C GLN A 10 -19.27 -0.17 1.01
N ALA A 11 -18.13 0.54 0.94
CA ALA A 11 -17.25 0.85 2.06
C ALA A 11 -17.98 1.30 3.32
N ARG A 12 -18.94 2.24 3.19
CA ARG A 12 -19.70 2.77 4.34
C ARG A 12 -20.53 1.72 5.08
N ARG A 13 -21.10 0.78 4.32
CA ARG A 13 -21.89 -0.32 4.92
C ARG A 13 -20.97 -1.31 5.61
N VAL A 14 -19.95 -1.77 4.91
CA VAL A 14 -18.99 -2.76 5.43
C VAL A 14 -18.25 -2.24 6.66
N LEU A 15 -17.78 -1.00 6.65
CA LEU A 15 -17.11 -0.39 7.80
C LEU A 15 -18.03 -0.31 9.04
N LYS A 16 -19.32 0.04 8.85
CA LYS A 16 -20.27 0.03 9.94
C LYS A 16 -20.60 -1.38 10.45
N GLU A 17 -20.68 -2.36 9.56
CA GLU A 17 -20.86 -3.76 9.92
C GLU A 17 -19.67 -4.28 10.75
N ILE A 18 -18.44 -3.90 10.40
CA ILE A 18 -17.26 -4.24 11.20
C ILE A 18 -17.30 -3.57 12.57
N ALA A 19 -17.56 -2.27 12.62
CA ALA A 19 -17.58 -1.49 13.86
C ALA A 19 -18.70 -1.91 14.84
N ASN A 20 -19.74 -2.58 14.35
CA ASN A 20 -20.85 -3.08 15.19
C ASN A 20 -20.72 -4.58 15.53
N ASP A 21 -19.61 -5.22 15.21
CA ASP A 21 -19.39 -6.65 15.44
C ASP A 21 -18.26 -6.84 16.48
N ASP A 22 -18.63 -7.19 17.70
CA ASP A 22 -17.69 -7.40 18.81
C ASP A 22 -16.62 -8.48 18.56
N GLN A 23 -16.79 -9.30 17.53
CA GLN A 23 -15.81 -10.33 17.13
C GLN A 23 -14.77 -9.79 16.16
N ARG A 24 -14.95 -8.59 15.62
CA ARG A 24 -14.06 -7.94 14.68
C ARG A 24 -13.38 -6.74 15.32
N SER A 25 -12.35 -6.25 14.65
CA SER A 25 -11.73 -4.97 15.00
C SER A 25 -11.36 -4.22 13.74
N LEU A 26 -11.63 -2.93 13.75
CA LEU A 26 -11.22 -1.99 12.73
C LEU A 26 -9.98 -1.23 13.22
N ILE A 27 -8.85 -1.45 12.57
CA ILE A 27 -7.60 -0.74 12.83
C ILE A 27 -7.41 0.28 11.71
N VAL A 28 -7.27 1.55 12.05
CA VAL A 28 -7.06 2.63 11.10
C VAL A 28 -5.75 3.34 11.37
N ILE A 29 -4.91 3.44 10.35
CA ILE A 29 -3.67 4.22 10.35
C ILE A 29 -3.94 5.43 9.44
N ASP A 30 -4.07 6.61 10.02
CA ASP A 30 -4.38 7.83 9.28
C ASP A 30 -3.91 9.06 10.09
N PRO A 31 -3.20 10.00 9.50
CA PRO A 31 -2.79 11.23 10.20
C PRO A 31 -3.98 12.09 10.62
N ARG A 32 -5.11 11.95 9.96
CA ARG A 32 -6.35 12.69 10.23
C ARG A 32 -7.42 11.78 10.78
N ARG A 33 -8.16 12.26 11.77
CA ARG A 33 -9.37 11.59 12.25
C ARG A 33 -10.48 11.75 11.22
N THR A 34 -10.59 10.75 10.36
CA THR A 34 -11.59 10.67 9.29
C THR A 34 -12.82 9.91 9.76
N GLU A 35 -13.87 9.88 8.93
CA GLU A 35 -15.08 9.12 9.20
C GLU A 35 -14.80 7.62 9.38
N THR A 36 -13.75 7.11 8.75
CA THR A 36 -13.28 5.74 8.97
C THR A 36 -12.60 5.60 10.33
N ALA A 37 -11.78 6.58 10.71
CA ALA A 37 -11.11 6.59 12.01
C ALA A 37 -12.09 6.76 13.18
N ASP A 38 -13.24 7.44 12.97
CA ASP A 38 -14.29 7.58 13.96
C ASP A 38 -15.01 6.25 14.26
N LEU A 39 -14.94 5.29 13.36
CA LEU A 39 -15.49 3.94 13.54
C LEU A 39 -14.46 2.94 14.09
N ALA A 40 -13.18 3.33 14.17
CA ALA A 40 -12.09 2.42 14.49
C ALA A 40 -12.07 2.05 15.98
N ASP A 41 -11.79 0.77 16.26
CA ASP A 41 -11.41 0.31 17.59
C ASP A 41 -10.00 0.80 17.96
N TYR A 42 -9.13 0.87 16.95
CA TYR A 42 -7.77 1.35 17.08
C TYR A 42 -7.47 2.39 16.00
N TRP A 43 -7.27 3.63 16.41
CA TRP A 43 -6.80 4.68 15.52
C TRP A 43 -5.37 5.07 15.86
N LEU A 44 -4.43 4.71 14.98
CA LEU A 44 -3.03 5.09 15.07
C LEU A 44 -2.85 6.37 14.26
N GLN A 45 -2.73 7.48 14.97
CA GLN A 45 -2.52 8.79 14.36
C GLN A 45 -1.04 8.96 13.97
N VAL A 46 -0.69 8.41 12.81
CA VAL A 46 0.67 8.50 12.27
C VAL A 46 0.98 9.93 11.83
N LYS A 47 2.21 10.40 12.06
CA LYS A 47 2.69 11.66 11.47
C LYS A 47 2.79 11.50 9.96
N PRO A 48 2.36 12.48 9.13
CA PRO A 48 2.46 12.41 7.68
C PRO A 48 3.87 12.04 7.21
N GLY A 49 3.96 11.03 6.32
CA GLY A 49 5.23 10.58 5.74
C GLY A 49 6.08 9.67 6.63
N THR A 50 5.57 9.20 7.76
CA THR A 50 6.30 8.32 8.68
C THR A 50 5.74 6.90 8.76
N ASP A 51 4.86 6.53 7.86
CA ASP A 51 4.23 5.21 7.78
C ASP A 51 5.24 4.06 7.74
N ALA A 52 6.38 4.26 7.07
CA ALA A 52 7.45 3.27 7.00
C ALA A 52 8.02 2.95 8.39
N PHE A 53 8.20 3.95 9.25
CA PHE A 53 8.66 3.75 10.63
C PHE A 53 7.63 2.97 11.43
N LEU A 54 6.36 3.34 11.34
CA LEU A 54 5.28 2.65 12.04
C LEU A 54 5.19 1.18 11.62
N LEU A 55 5.16 0.89 10.33
CA LEU A 55 5.01 -0.48 9.83
C LEU A 55 6.27 -1.33 10.11
N ALA A 56 7.46 -0.75 10.06
CA ALA A 56 8.69 -1.44 10.44
C ALA A 56 8.69 -1.79 11.94
N ALA A 57 8.31 -0.86 12.80
CA ALA A 57 8.18 -1.11 14.24
C ALA A 57 7.09 -2.15 14.54
N LEU A 58 5.93 -2.06 13.88
CA LEU A 58 4.86 -3.05 14.01
C LEU A 58 5.33 -4.45 13.63
N THR A 59 6.07 -4.58 12.52
CA THR A 59 6.65 -5.86 12.08
C THR A 59 7.68 -6.38 13.08
N ALA A 60 8.52 -5.50 13.63
CA ALA A 60 9.50 -5.87 14.64
C ALA A 60 8.83 -6.40 15.92
N VAL A 61 7.75 -5.76 16.39
CA VAL A 61 6.97 -6.23 17.55
C VAL A 61 6.34 -7.59 17.29
N LEU A 62 5.79 -7.83 16.10
CA LEU A 62 5.24 -9.14 15.72
C LEU A 62 6.29 -10.25 15.81
N ILE A 63 7.53 -9.96 15.44
CA ILE A 63 8.66 -10.89 15.52
C ILE A 63 9.13 -11.06 16.95
N GLU A 64 9.28 -9.98 17.71
CA GLU A 64 9.75 -9.98 19.11
C GLU A 64 8.81 -10.80 20.01
N GLU A 65 7.50 -10.61 19.86
CA GLU A 65 6.49 -11.33 20.64
C GLU A 65 6.11 -12.70 20.07
N ASN A 66 6.81 -13.18 19.02
CA ASN A 66 6.53 -14.46 18.36
C ASN A 66 5.08 -14.61 17.86
N LEU A 67 4.52 -13.55 17.28
CA LEU A 67 3.16 -13.47 16.77
C LEU A 67 3.05 -13.84 15.28
N LEU A 68 4.02 -14.59 14.76
CA LEU A 68 4.06 -15.03 13.38
C LEU A 68 3.32 -16.36 13.18
N ASP A 69 2.71 -16.55 12.01
CA ASP A 69 2.15 -17.85 11.62
C ASP A 69 3.26 -18.74 11.02
N THR A 70 4.06 -19.34 11.89
CA THR A 70 5.21 -20.16 11.46
C THR A 70 4.78 -21.37 10.62
N GLY A 71 3.63 -21.97 10.94
CA GLY A 71 3.13 -23.12 10.19
C GLY A 71 2.76 -22.76 8.74
N TRP A 72 2.16 -21.58 8.54
CA TRP A 72 1.89 -21.08 7.18
C TRP A 72 3.18 -20.68 6.46
N LEU A 73 4.11 -20.01 7.16
CA LEU A 73 5.37 -19.56 6.60
C LEU A 73 6.26 -20.70 6.14
N ASP A 74 6.36 -21.78 6.89
CA ASP A 74 7.16 -22.96 6.55
C ASP A 74 6.70 -23.62 5.23
N LEU A 75 5.41 -23.49 4.89
CA LEU A 75 4.84 -24.07 3.69
C LEU A 75 4.82 -23.13 2.48
N ASN A 76 4.82 -21.83 2.70
CA ASN A 76 4.47 -20.85 1.66
C ASN A 76 5.50 -19.73 1.44
N ALA A 77 6.52 -19.62 2.29
CA ALA A 77 7.48 -18.52 2.22
C ALA A 77 8.93 -19.00 2.24
N THR A 78 9.79 -18.23 1.62
CA THR A 78 11.26 -18.37 1.68
C THR A 78 11.89 -17.09 2.22
N GLY A 79 13.12 -17.16 2.75
CA GLY A 79 13.80 -15.97 3.29
C GLY A 79 13.22 -15.46 4.62
N VAL A 80 12.47 -16.30 5.34
CA VAL A 80 11.82 -15.90 6.60
C VAL A 80 12.83 -15.58 7.69
N GLN A 81 13.93 -16.35 7.77
CA GLN A 81 14.94 -16.11 8.80
C GLN A 81 15.71 -14.82 8.54
N GLU A 82 16.11 -14.58 7.31
CA GLU A 82 16.78 -13.34 6.88
C GLU A 82 15.88 -12.12 7.14
N THR A 83 14.60 -12.26 6.86
CA THR A 83 13.61 -11.21 7.16
C THR A 83 13.52 -10.94 8.66
N LYS A 84 13.43 -11.98 9.50
CA LYS A 84 13.44 -11.83 10.96
C LYS A 84 14.70 -11.12 11.46
N ASP A 85 15.86 -11.46 10.91
CA ASP A 85 17.14 -10.89 11.35
C ASP A 85 17.22 -9.39 11.00
N VAL A 86 16.71 -8.97 9.86
CA VAL A 86 16.60 -7.56 9.50
C VAL A 86 15.68 -6.81 10.48
N PHE A 87 14.48 -7.31 10.75
CA PHE A 87 13.53 -6.60 11.62
C PHE A 87 13.91 -6.62 13.09
N ARG A 88 14.70 -7.60 13.57
CA ARG A 88 15.27 -7.59 14.93
C ARG A 88 16.22 -6.42 15.19
N SER A 89 16.76 -5.83 14.14
CA SER A 89 17.62 -4.64 14.25
C SER A 89 16.84 -3.31 14.27
N VAL A 90 15.53 -3.36 14.12
CA VAL A 90 14.68 -2.16 14.13
C VAL A 90 14.55 -1.62 15.55
N PRO A 91 14.92 -0.35 15.79
CA PRO A 91 14.76 0.29 17.10
C PRO A 91 13.29 0.67 17.31
N ILE A 92 12.52 -0.23 17.93
CA ILE A 92 11.06 -0.13 18.06
C ILE A 92 10.63 1.19 18.70
N GLU A 93 11.25 1.55 19.84
CA GLU A 93 10.93 2.78 20.58
C GLU A 93 11.17 4.03 19.74
N GLU A 94 12.33 4.12 19.10
CA GLU A 94 12.69 5.25 18.24
C GLU A 94 11.71 5.37 17.06
N TYR A 95 11.35 4.25 16.44
CA TYR A 95 10.45 4.26 15.28
C TYR A 95 9.00 4.56 15.67
N ALA A 96 8.55 4.12 16.82
CA ALA A 96 7.27 4.53 17.41
C ALA A 96 7.24 6.04 17.65
N GLU A 97 8.26 6.60 18.29
CA GLU A 97 8.37 8.05 18.53
C GLU A 97 8.39 8.86 17.23
N ARG A 98 9.17 8.42 16.24
CA ARG A 98 9.20 9.05 14.90
C ARG A 98 7.84 9.03 14.22
N SER A 99 7.12 7.93 14.34
CA SER A 99 5.78 7.79 13.77
C SER A 99 4.72 8.61 14.51
N GLY A 100 4.97 8.97 15.76
CA GLY A 100 4.02 9.66 16.64
C GLY A 100 2.98 8.74 17.29
N VAL A 101 3.11 7.42 17.12
CA VAL A 101 2.24 6.43 17.75
C VAL A 101 2.88 5.96 19.05
N SER A 102 2.10 5.84 20.13
CA SER A 102 2.63 5.38 21.42
C SER A 102 3.03 3.90 21.37
N LEU A 103 4.03 3.51 22.16
CA LEU A 103 4.45 2.12 22.29
C LEU A 103 3.30 1.22 22.69
N ASP A 104 2.49 1.63 23.67
CA ASP A 104 1.36 0.84 24.15
C ASP A 104 0.38 0.52 23.01
N GLN A 105 0.01 1.53 22.21
CA GLN A 105 -0.86 1.33 21.05
C GLN A 105 -0.22 0.42 20.00
N LEU A 106 1.08 0.59 19.76
CA LEU A 106 1.82 -0.23 18.80
C LEU A 106 1.80 -1.72 19.21
N TYR A 107 2.13 -2.02 20.46
CA TYR A 107 2.12 -3.39 20.97
C TYR A 107 0.70 -3.98 21.03
N GLU A 108 -0.29 -3.19 21.44
CA GLU A 108 -1.69 -3.62 21.47
C GLU A 108 -2.18 -4.02 20.09
N VAL A 109 -1.93 -3.18 19.08
CA VAL A 109 -2.32 -3.45 17.69
C VAL A 109 -1.56 -4.63 17.12
N ALA A 110 -0.26 -4.76 17.37
CA ALA A 110 0.51 -5.92 16.95
C ALA A 110 -0.06 -7.23 17.50
N ARG A 111 -0.38 -7.26 18.81
CA ARG A 111 -1.02 -8.42 19.46
C ARG A 111 -2.41 -8.70 18.89
N ARG A 112 -3.18 -7.65 18.58
CA ARG A 112 -4.51 -7.82 17.97
C ARG A 112 -4.42 -8.43 16.58
N ILE A 113 -3.44 -7.99 15.76
CA ILE A 113 -3.17 -8.55 14.44
C ILE A 113 -2.67 -9.98 14.55
N GLY A 114 -1.63 -10.23 15.35
CA GLY A 114 -0.99 -11.55 15.43
C GLY A 114 -1.88 -12.65 16.03
N ARG A 115 -2.88 -12.30 16.83
CA ARG A 115 -3.83 -13.25 17.44
C ARG A 115 -5.13 -13.38 16.65
N ALA A 116 -5.32 -12.59 15.61
CA ALA A 116 -6.55 -12.66 14.81
C ALA A 116 -6.57 -13.93 13.95
N LYS A 117 -7.75 -14.54 13.82
CA LYS A 117 -7.96 -15.70 12.93
C LYS A 117 -7.68 -15.34 11.47
N SER A 118 -8.06 -14.13 11.08
CA SER A 118 -7.76 -13.55 9.76
C SER A 118 -7.67 -12.03 9.87
N VAL A 119 -6.82 -11.44 9.03
CA VAL A 119 -6.66 -9.99 8.90
C VAL A 119 -6.73 -9.63 7.43
N SER A 120 -7.69 -8.80 7.07
CA SER A 120 -7.75 -8.17 5.75
C SER A 120 -7.18 -6.77 5.85
N THR A 121 -6.32 -6.40 4.93
CA THR A 121 -5.65 -5.10 4.91
C THR A 121 -5.97 -4.35 3.63
N TYR A 122 -5.99 -3.03 3.72
CA TYR A 122 -6.23 -2.14 2.59
C TYR A 122 -5.27 -0.95 2.65
N GLU A 123 -4.63 -0.67 1.56
CA GLU A 123 -3.80 0.52 1.35
C GLU A 123 -4.34 1.33 0.18
N ASP A 124 -4.12 2.62 0.16
CA ASP A 124 -4.64 3.53 -0.87
C ASP A 124 -3.72 4.76 -0.99
N LEU A 125 -4.12 5.73 -1.78
CA LEU A 125 -3.40 6.94 -2.17
C LEU A 125 -2.62 7.64 -1.03
N GLY A 126 -3.08 7.53 0.22
CA GLY A 126 -2.37 8.10 1.37
C GLY A 126 -0.94 7.60 1.51
N ILE A 127 -0.72 6.33 1.21
CA ILE A 127 0.60 5.70 1.19
C ILE A 127 1.31 5.95 -0.14
N GLU A 128 0.59 5.81 -1.25
CA GLU A 128 1.15 5.87 -2.60
C GLU A 128 1.68 7.26 -2.96
N MET A 129 1.09 8.32 -2.39
CA MET A 129 1.51 9.71 -2.59
C MET A 129 2.59 10.19 -1.61
N GLY A 130 2.97 9.35 -0.65
CA GLY A 130 3.96 9.67 0.37
C GLY A 130 5.40 9.36 -0.07
N PRO A 131 6.39 9.83 0.70
CA PRO A 131 7.77 9.42 0.52
C PRO A 131 7.91 7.93 0.80
N HIS A 132 8.74 7.23 0.01
CA HIS A 132 9.01 5.80 0.17
C HIS A 132 7.79 4.88 0.00
N SER A 133 6.84 5.24 -0.86
CA SER A 133 5.61 4.49 -1.11
C SER A 133 5.84 2.99 -1.37
N THR A 134 6.83 2.64 -2.19
CA THR A 134 7.18 1.24 -2.47
C THR A 134 7.62 0.48 -1.21
N LEU A 135 8.42 1.12 -0.34
CA LEU A 135 8.83 0.51 0.93
C LEU A 135 7.64 0.32 1.86
N ILE A 136 6.75 1.30 1.95
CA ILE A 136 5.56 1.23 2.80
C ILE A 136 4.64 0.10 2.35
N SER A 137 4.37 -0.01 1.05
CA SER A 137 3.58 -1.10 0.47
C SER A 137 4.23 -2.47 0.69
N TYR A 138 5.56 -2.55 0.59
CA TYR A 138 6.31 -3.77 0.93
C TYR A 138 6.13 -4.15 2.41
N LEU A 139 6.29 -3.20 3.34
CA LEU A 139 6.12 -3.43 4.77
C LEU A 139 4.68 -3.85 5.12
N HIS A 140 3.69 -3.21 4.51
CA HIS A 140 2.28 -3.58 4.65
C HIS A 140 2.02 -5.04 4.23
N ARG A 141 2.59 -5.48 3.10
CA ARG A 141 2.51 -6.87 2.66
C ARG A 141 3.29 -7.82 3.56
N ALA A 142 4.44 -7.39 4.07
CA ALA A 142 5.24 -8.17 5.00
C ALA A 142 4.46 -8.50 6.28
N VAL A 143 3.72 -7.55 6.86
CA VAL A 143 2.82 -7.80 7.99
C VAL A 143 1.83 -8.90 7.66
N SER A 144 1.16 -8.83 6.50
CA SER A 144 0.17 -9.82 6.08
C SER A 144 0.79 -11.20 5.85
N ILE A 145 1.95 -11.28 5.22
CA ILE A 145 2.65 -12.55 4.95
C ILE A 145 3.15 -13.18 6.24
N LEU A 146 3.84 -12.40 7.09
CA LEU A 146 4.43 -12.92 8.33
C LEU A 146 3.37 -13.43 9.31
N THR A 147 2.19 -12.88 9.28
CA THR A 147 1.06 -13.33 10.12
C THR A 147 0.15 -14.35 9.43
N GLY A 148 0.58 -14.93 8.28
CA GLY A 148 -0.18 -15.94 7.53
C GLY A 148 -1.50 -15.40 6.95
N ASN A 149 -1.61 -14.11 6.75
CA ASN A 149 -2.81 -13.43 6.24
C ASN A 149 -2.71 -13.11 4.74
N TYR A 150 -2.29 -14.11 3.96
CA TYR A 150 -2.19 -14.02 2.51
C TYR A 150 -2.75 -15.26 1.84
N GLY A 151 -3.61 -15.10 0.85
CA GLY A 151 -4.17 -16.19 0.05
C GLY A 151 -5.18 -17.09 0.76
N LYS A 152 -5.74 -16.67 1.90
CA LYS A 152 -6.79 -17.40 2.62
C LYS A 152 -8.09 -16.57 2.73
N PRO A 153 -9.25 -17.18 2.94
CA PRO A 153 -10.51 -16.45 3.13
C PRO A 153 -10.44 -15.45 4.29
N GLY A 154 -10.91 -14.23 4.06
CA GLY A 154 -10.90 -13.15 5.03
C GLY A 154 -9.55 -12.47 5.25
N ALA A 155 -8.60 -12.69 4.34
CA ALA A 155 -7.27 -12.09 4.37
C ALA A 155 -6.95 -11.40 3.04
N LEU A 156 -5.72 -10.90 2.87
CA LEU A 156 -5.25 -10.32 1.63
C LEU A 156 -5.18 -11.40 0.54
N GLY A 157 -5.91 -11.21 -0.56
CA GLY A 157 -5.88 -12.11 -1.71
C GLY A 157 -4.76 -11.77 -2.69
N PRO A 158 -4.32 -12.75 -3.50
CA PRO A 158 -3.52 -12.45 -4.67
C PRO A 158 -4.32 -11.58 -5.63
N HIS A 159 -3.64 -10.66 -6.30
CA HIS A 159 -4.29 -9.84 -7.31
C HIS A 159 -4.76 -10.71 -8.47
N THR A 160 -6.07 -10.66 -8.76
CA THR A 160 -6.67 -11.38 -9.88
C THR A 160 -7.31 -10.39 -10.85
N SER A 161 -7.02 -10.52 -12.13
CA SER A 161 -7.63 -9.74 -13.19
C SER A 161 -8.51 -10.63 -14.05
N VAL A 162 -9.72 -10.17 -14.36
CA VAL A 162 -10.62 -10.85 -15.32
C VAL A 162 -9.99 -10.85 -16.72
N ALA A 163 -9.25 -9.79 -17.04
CA ALA A 163 -8.42 -9.70 -18.22
C ALA A 163 -7.09 -9.03 -17.84
N PRO A 164 -5.95 -9.44 -18.42
CA PRO A 164 -4.69 -8.76 -18.19
C PRO A 164 -4.75 -7.37 -18.82
N LEU A 165 -4.99 -6.36 -18.01
CA LEU A 165 -4.95 -4.97 -18.46
C LEU A 165 -3.52 -4.49 -18.71
N PHE A 166 -2.54 -5.17 -18.11
CA PHE A 166 -1.12 -4.85 -18.22
C PHE A 166 -0.35 -6.07 -18.67
N ASN A 167 0.46 -5.92 -19.72
CA ASN A 167 1.43 -6.93 -20.10
C ASN A 167 2.62 -6.85 -19.15
N TYR A 168 2.62 -7.69 -18.12
CA TYR A 168 3.84 -7.92 -17.35
C TYR A 168 4.79 -8.73 -18.22
N SER A 169 5.72 -8.03 -18.88
CA SER A 169 6.81 -8.71 -19.58
C SER A 169 7.69 -9.40 -18.54
N ALA A 170 7.62 -10.72 -18.50
CA ALA A 170 8.48 -11.54 -17.64
C ALA A 170 9.95 -11.59 -18.13
N ALA A 171 10.28 -10.93 -19.24
CA ALA A 171 11.58 -10.95 -19.88
C ALA A 171 12.25 -9.57 -19.89
N GLY A 172 12.91 -9.25 -18.85
CA GLY A 172 14.27 -8.72 -18.78
C GLY A 172 14.54 -7.27 -19.12
N ARG A 173 13.92 -6.53 -19.94
CA ARG A 173 14.16 -5.11 -20.18
C ARG A 173 12.86 -4.36 -20.39
N GLU A 174 12.55 -3.47 -19.46
CA GLU A 174 11.43 -2.56 -19.66
C GLU A 174 11.69 -1.71 -20.91
N PRO A 175 10.76 -1.67 -21.86
CA PRO A 175 10.91 -0.83 -23.05
C PRO A 175 10.98 0.64 -22.61
N THR A 176 11.72 1.44 -23.38
CA THR A 176 11.76 2.88 -23.25
C THR A 176 10.92 3.52 -24.34
N ASP A 177 10.27 4.62 -24.05
CA ASP A 177 9.61 5.44 -25.05
C ASP A 177 10.67 6.03 -26.00
N PRO A 178 10.54 5.83 -27.32
CA PRO A 178 11.57 6.28 -28.27
C PRO A 178 11.66 7.82 -28.38
N VAL A 179 10.63 8.52 -27.94
CA VAL A 179 10.52 9.99 -28.05
C VAL A 179 11.10 10.69 -26.84
N THR A 180 10.71 10.24 -25.64
CA THR A 180 11.12 10.87 -24.36
C THR A 180 12.30 10.17 -23.71
N GLY A 181 12.58 8.91 -24.07
CA GLY A 181 13.58 8.07 -23.43
C GLY A 181 13.14 7.53 -22.06
N GLY A 182 11.92 7.85 -21.64
CA GLY A 182 11.37 7.39 -20.35
C GLY A 182 11.01 5.92 -20.33
N LYS A 183 10.96 5.33 -19.14
CA LYS A 183 10.58 3.93 -18.98
C LYS A 183 9.10 3.72 -19.25
N VAL A 184 8.77 2.78 -20.12
CA VAL A 184 7.39 2.31 -20.31
C VAL A 184 7.09 1.25 -19.25
N ILE A 185 6.17 1.55 -18.35
CA ILE A 185 5.80 0.70 -17.22
C ILE A 185 4.54 -0.08 -17.57
N SER A 186 4.62 -1.39 -17.67
CA SER A 186 3.49 -2.26 -18.02
C SER A 186 2.75 -1.85 -19.30
N GLY A 187 3.47 -1.32 -20.28
CA GLY A 187 2.91 -0.83 -21.55
C GLY A 187 2.36 0.60 -21.50
N LEU A 188 2.53 1.30 -20.39
CA LEU A 188 2.07 2.68 -20.20
C LEU A 188 3.25 3.66 -20.18
N VAL A 189 3.11 4.75 -20.90
CA VAL A 189 4.01 5.90 -20.80
C VAL A 189 3.66 6.65 -19.51
N PRO A 190 4.64 7.03 -18.68
CA PRO A 190 4.40 7.82 -17.49
C PRO A 190 3.65 9.13 -17.81
N CYS A 191 2.65 9.45 -16.99
CA CYS A 191 1.78 10.58 -17.26
C CYS A 191 2.49 11.95 -17.29
N ASN A 192 3.61 12.08 -16.59
CA ASN A 192 4.46 13.27 -16.62
C ASN A 192 5.28 13.43 -17.90
N GLU A 193 5.34 12.41 -18.76
CA GLU A 193 6.07 12.47 -20.04
C GLU A 193 5.15 12.65 -21.26
N ILE A 194 3.83 12.52 -21.08
CA ILE A 194 2.87 12.60 -22.19
C ILE A 194 2.98 13.92 -22.94
N ALA A 195 3.02 15.05 -22.24
CA ALA A 195 3.11 16.36 -22.88
C ALA A 195 4.41 16.52 -23.70
N ASP A 196 5.55 16.07 -23.17
CA ASP A 196 6.84 16.13 -23.85
C ASP A 196 6.85 15.25 -25.09
N GLY A 197 6.19 14.08 -25.03
CA GLY A 197 6.01 13.20 -26.18
C GLY A 197 5.25 13.84 -27.34
N PHE A 198 4.28 14.73 -27.06
CA PHE A 198 3.54 15.48 -28.08
C PHE A 198 4.31 16.71 -28.60
N LEU A 199 4.97 17.43 -27.71
CA LEU A 199 5.67 18.68 -28.03
C LEU A 199 7.03 18.44 -28.70
N SER A 200 7.56 17.23 -28.64
CA SER A 200 8.80 16.84 -29.27
C SER A 200 8.76 17.02 -30.80
N ASN A 201 9.91 17.31 -31.42
CA ASN A 201 10.09 17.26 -32.89
C ASN A 201 10.47 15.87 -33.39
N HIS A 202 10.47 14.85 -32.55
CA HIS A 202 10.83 13.49 -32.93
C HIS A 202 9.89 12.93 -34.01
N PRO A 203 10.38 12.20 -35.03
CA PRO A 203 9.55 11.67 -36.10
C PRO A 203 8.46 10.69 -35.61
N GLU A 204 8.74 9.95 -34.55
CA GLU A 204 7.81 8.98 -33.93
C GLU A 204 6.92 9.57 -32.82
N ARG A 205 6.92 10.89 -32.65
CA ARG A 205 6.06 11.53 -31.64
C ARG A 205 4.59 11.22 -31.83
N SER A 206 3.84 11.18 -30.78
CA SER A 206 2.36 11.12 -30.84
C SER A 206 1.80 12.38 -31.52
N ARG A 207 0.84 12.22 -32.41
CA ARG A 207 0.24 13.32 -33.21
C ARG A 207 -1.24 13.51 -32.92
N ALA A 208 -1.85 12.59 -32.18
CA ALA A 208 -3.23 12.65 -31.74
C ALA A 208 -3.38 11.99 -30.37
N MET A 209 -4.30 12.50 -29.59
CA MET A 209 -4.63 11.98 -28.27
C MET A 209 -6.14 11.85 -28.14
N ILE A 210 -6.60 10.71 -27.65
CA ILE A 210 -7.99 10.53 -27.22
C ILE A 210 -8.01 10.63 -25.71
N ILE A 211 -8.82 11.52 -25.18
CA ILE A 211 -8.99 11.72 -23.75
C ILE A 211 -10.35 11.18 -23.36
N GLU A 212 -10.35 10.17 -22.49
CA GLU A 212 -11.56 9.58 -21.94
C GLU A 212 -11.60 9.77 -20.43
N SER A 213 -12.73 10.29 -19.93
CA SER A 213 -13.02 10.44 -18.49
C SER A 213 -11.96 11.21 -17.67
N GLY A 214 -11.18 12.07 -18.31
CA GLY A 214 -10.09 12.81 -17.67
C GLY A 214 -9.99 14.25 -18.14
N ASN A 215 -9.26 15.07 -17.39
CA ASN A 215 -8.86 16.41 -17.80
C ASN A 215 -7.36 16.61 -17.50
N PRO A 216 -6.48 16.34 -18.47
CA PRO A 216 -5.04 16.39 -18.26
C PRO A 216 -4.55 17.76 -17.82
N VAL A 217 -5.20 18.85 -18.25
CA VAL A 217 -4.87 20.21 -17.82
C VAL A 217 -5.05 20.41 -16.31
N HIS A 218 -5.99 19.70 -15.68
CA HIS A 218 -6.22 19.81 -14.25
C HIS A 218 -5.62 18.66 -13.42
N SER A 219 -5.47 17.49 -14.04
CA SER A 219 -5.14 16.26 -13.30
C SER A 219 -3.67 15.86 -13.37
N LEU A 220 -2.94 16.34 -14.37
CA LEU A 220 -1.54 15.97 -14.58
C LEU A 220 -0.58 17.08 -14.15
N ALA A 221 0.65 16.67 -13.82
CA ALA A 221 1.74 17.62 -13.59
C ALA A 221 2.01 18.43 -14.86
N GLU A 222 2.58 19.63 -14.69
CA GLU A 222 2.95 20.51 -15.79
C GLU A 222 1.77 20.89 -16.71
N SER A 223 0.61 21.19 -16.10
CA SER A 223 -0.63 21.52 -16.79
C SER A 223 -0.49 22.56 -17.91
N ASP A 224 0.49 23.45 -17.82
CA ASP A 224 0.78 24.47 -18.82
C ASP A 224 1.26 23.87 -20.15
N LYS A 225 1.89 22.71 -20.13
CA LYS A 225 2.27 22.00 -21.36
C LYS A 225 1.07 21.37 -22.10
N PHE A 226 -0.06 21.20 -21.42
CA PHE A 226 -1.30 20.66 -21.98
C PHE A 226 -2.25 21.78 -22.48
N ARG A 227 -1.93 23.04 -22.26
CA ARG A 227 -2.66 24.21 -22.78
C ARG A 227 -2.13 24.67 -24.11
#